data_8b2cbc3c97135d12bd441e5b922bbd75
#
_entry.id   8b2cbc3c97135d12bd441e5b922bbd75
#
_cell.length_a   1.000
_cell.length_b   1.000
_cell.length_c   1.000
_cell.angle_alpha   90.00
_cell.angle_beta   90.00
_cell.angle_gamma   90.00
#
_symmetry.space_group_name_H-M   'P 1'
#
loop_
_entity.id
_entity.type
_entity.pdbx_description
1 polymer ?
#
loop_
_entity_poly.entity_id
_entity_poly.type
_entity_poly.pdbx_seq_one_letter_code
_entity_poly.pdbx_strand_id
1 'polypeptide(L)'
;LRPGQVVPVSAAGVRPARLIGLDADPHSLELSKAEAARQGLDIELIGSDCATLNVPDASVDILFCHQTFHHLVEQHRALKEFYRVLKPGGYLLFAESTEAYIDTWVIRWLFRHPMHVQKSAEEYLEMIREQGFEFGAQNVSYPYLWWSRSSDFGLLERWGLRKAPPVGQREETLVNCVARKPLASATP
;
A
#
# COMPACT_ATOMS: atom_id res chain seq x y z
N LEU A 1 6.52 0.83 10.05
CA LEU A 1 5.56 1.70 10.76
C LEU A 1 5.11 0.99 12.02
N ARG A 2 4.93 1.72 13.14
CA ARG A 2 4.34 1.16 14.35
C ARG A 2 2.84 1.03 14.12
N PRO A 3 2.17 -0.03 14.65
CA PRO A 3 0.71 -0.12 14.63
C PRO A 3 0.08 1.20 15.14
N GLY A 4 -0.95 1.69 14.47
CA GLY A 4 -1.62 2.94 14.84
C GLY A 4 -0.92 4.25 14.42
N GLN A 5 0.08 4.18 13.54
CA GLN A 5 0.74 5.39 13.04
C GLN A 5 -0.08 6.00 11.90
N VAL A 6 -0.88 7.02 12.21
CA VAL A 6 -1.54 7.83 11.19
C VAL A 6 -0.49 8.69 10.49
N VAL A 7 -0.28 8.45 9.19
CA VAL A 7 0.60 9.31 8.38
C VAL A 7 -0.04 10.68 8.27
N PRO A 8 0.63 11.77 8.65
CA PRO A 8 0.04 13.10 8.52
C PRO A 8 -0.13 13.45 7.05
N VAL A 9 -1.37 13.43 6.57
CA VAL A 9 -1.76 13.78 5.19
C VAL A 9 -1.38 15.23 4.87
N SER A 10 -1.21 16.07 5.89
CA SER A 10 -0.76 17.46 5.77
C SER A 10 0.66 17.61 5.21
N ALA A 11 1.53 16.62 5.35
CA ALA A 11 2.88 16.66 4.78
C ALA A 11 2.90 16.64 3.24
N ALA A 12 1.84 16.16 2.61
CA ALA A 12 1.70 16.10 1.15
C ALA A 12 0.94 17.30 0.54
N GLY A 13 0.53 18.30 1.35
CA GLY A 13 -0.26 19.43 0.87
C GLY A 13 -1.71 19.10 0.50
N VAL A 14 -2.15 17.87 0.72
CA VAL A 14 -3.53 17.43 0.48
C VAL A 14 -4.35 17.63 1.75
N ARG A 15 -5.43 18.39 1.65
CA ARG A 15 -6.42 18.55 2.74
C ARG A 15 -7.71 17.87 2.32
N PRO A 16 -7.97 16.62 2.74
CA PRO A 16 -9.21 15.94 2.42
C PRO A 16 -10.39 16.63 3.15
N ALA A 17 -11.54 16.71 2.49
CA ALA A 17 -12.78 17.17 3.12
C ALA A 17 -13.32 16.14 4.13
N ARG A 18 -13.02 14.86 3.91
CA ARG A 18 -13.33 13.75 4.80
C ARG A 18 -12.20 12.73 4.75
N LEU A 19 -11.78 12.27 5.92
CA LEU A 19 -10.76 11.23 6.06
C LEU A 19 -11.37 10.01 6.74
N ILE A 20 -11.19 8.84 6.14
CA ILE A 20 -11.66 7.56 6.67
C ILE A 20 -10.43 6.68 6.90
N GLY A 21 -10.30 6.13 8.09
CA GLY A 21 -9.31 5.10 8.43
C GLY A 21 -10.00 3.75 8.62
N LEU A 22 -9.42 2.71 8.05
CA LEU A 22 -9.94 1.34 8.11
C LEU A 22 -8.90 0.42 8.73
N ASP A 23 -9.31 -0.38 9.69
CA ASP A 23 -8.52 -1.48 10.24
C ASP A 23 -9.47 -2.59 10.73
N ALA A 24 -9.04 -3.85 10.60
CA ALA A 24 -9.81 -4.98 11.12
C ALA A 24 -9.55 -5.22 12.63
N ASP A 25 -8.44 -4.72 13.16
CA ASP A 25 -8.07 -4.88 14.56
C ASP A 25 -8.62 -3.73 15.43
N PRO A 26 -9.53 -4.01 16.39
CA PRO A 26 -10.05 -3.00 17.30
C PRO A 26 -8.98 -2.26 18.10
N HIS A 27 -7.88 -2.93 18.45
CA HIS A 27 -6.80 -2.29 19.19
C HIS A 27 -6.05 -1.25 18.33
N SER A 28 -5.79 -1.57 17.07
CA SER A 28 -5.21 -0.65 16.10
C SER A 28 -6.11 0.57 15.86
N LEU A 29 -7.42 0.39 15.83
CA LEU A 29 -8.38 1.49 15.71
C LEU A 29 -8.33 2.42 16.92
N GLU A 30 -8.26 1.90 18.15
CA GLU A 30 -8.13 2.73 19.34
C GLU A 30 -6.81 3.51 19.39
N LEU A 31 -5.70 2.89 18.98
CA LEU A 31 -4.41 3.58 18.87
C LEU A 31 -4.46 4.69 17.80
N SER A 32 -5.10 4.41 16.66
CA SER A 32 -5.28 5.39 15.58
C SER A 32 -6.14 6.56 16.01
N LYS A 33 -7.19 6.31 16.80
CA LYS A 33 -8.07 7.34 17.38
C LYS A 33 -7.30 8.26 18.34
N ALA A 34 -6.52 7.67 19.23
CA ALA A 34 -5.69 8.44 20.17
C ALA A 34 -4.66 9.30 19.44
N GLU A 35 -4.02 8.75 18.39
CA GLU A 35 -3.03 9.48 17.61
C GLU A 35 -3.65 10.59 16.76
N ALA A 36 -4.81 10.34 16.16
CA ALA A 36 -5.56 11.35 15.41
C ALA A 36 -5.95 12.54 16.31
N ALA A 37 -6.46 12.26 17.50
CA ALA A 37 -6.79 13.28 18.51
C ALA A 37 -5.55 14.08 18.91
N ARG A 38 -4.41 13.44 19.11
CA ARG A 38 -3.13 14.10 19.42
C ARG A 38 -2.66 15.04 18.32
N GLN A 39 -2.93 14.69 17.05
CA GLN A 39 -2.56 15.49 15.88
C GLN A 39 -3.65 16.50 15.47
N GLY A 40 -4.79 16.53 16.13
CA GLY A 40 -5.93 17.38 15.78
C GLY A 40 -6.53 17.02 14.41
N LEU A 41 -6.49 15.72 14.03
CA LEU A 41 -7.06 15.24 12.80
C LEU A 41 -8.49 14.76 13.03
N ASP A 42 -9.42 15.24 12.19
CA ASP A 42 -10.78 14.71 12.11
C ASP A 42 -10.79 13.51 11.18
N ILE A 43 -10.91 12.32 11.75
CA ILE A 43 -10.89 11.04 11.04
C ILE A 43 -12.03 10.14 11.51
N GLU A 44 -12.78 9.62 10.56
CA GLU A 44 -13.76 8.57 10.79
C GLU A 44 -13.06 7.21 10.78
N LEU A 45 -13.12 6.46 11.87
CA LEU A 45 -12.50 5.14 11.99
C LEU A 45 -13.57 4.06 11.87
N ILE A 46 -13.37 3.13 10.94
CA ILE A 46 -14.30 2.03 10.65
C ILE A 46 -13.58 0.69 10.86
N GLY A 47 -14.15 -0.16 11.72
CA GLY A 47 -13.71 -1.56 11.87
C GLY A 47 -14.20 -2.36 10.67
N SER A 48 -13.30 -2.73 9.77
CA SER A 48 -13.66 -3.46 8.55
C SER A 48 -12.47 -4.25 8.01
N ASP A 49 -12.75 -5.43 7.46
CA ASP A 49 -11.80 -6.17 6.65
C ASP A 49 -11.70 -5.50 5.27
N CYS A 50 -10.48 -5.43 4.72
CA CYS A 50 -10.23 -4.89 3.38
C CYS A 50 -10.95 -5.69 2.26
N ALA A 51 -11.27 -6.96 2.51
CA ALA A 51 -12.04 -7.81 1.57
C ALA A 51 -13.56 -7.56 1.60
N THR A 52 -14.06 -6.76 2.56
CA THR A 52 -15.49 -6.42 2.71
C THR A 52 -15.64 -5.03 3.33
N LEU A 53 -15.35 -3.99 2.54
CA LEU A 53 -15.36 -2.61 3.04
C LEU A 53 -16.78 -2.11 3.33
N ASN A 54 -17.03 -1.66 4.55
CA ASN A 54 -18.28 -0.99 4.92
C ASN A 54 -18.25 0.50 4.48
N VAL A 55 -18.02 0.71 3.18
CA VAL A 55 -17.95 2.02 2.54
C VAL A 55 -18.81 1.97 1.27
N PRO A 56 -19.64 2.99 0.99
CA PRO A 56 -20.51 3.01 -0.19
C PRO A 56 -19.72 2.93 -1.51
N ASP A 57 -20.37 2.41 -2.55
CA ASP A 57 -19.82 2.39 -3.92
C ASP A 57 -19.52 3.80 -4.40
N ALA A 58 -18.47 3.96 -5.18
CA ALA A 58 -18.09 5.21 -5.85
C ALA A 58 -18.18 6.45 -4.94
N SER A 59 -17.73 6.33 -3.69
CA SER A 59 -17.80 7.40 -2.69
C SER A 59 -16.45 8.01 -2.33
N VAL A 60 -15.34 7.35 -2.70
CA VAL A 60 -13.96 7.71 -2.33
C VAL A 60 -13.23 8.29 -3.53
N ASP A 61 -12.58 9.43 -3.36
CA ASP A 61 -11.76 10.05 -4.41
C ASP A 61 -10.35 9.47 -4.47
N ILE A 62 -9.76 9.17 -3.29
CA ILE A 62 -8.41 8.62 -3.15
C ILE A 62 -8.44 7.52 -2.09
N LEU A 63 -7.93 6.34 -2.43
CA LEU A 63 -7.69 5.24 -1.51
C LEU A 63 -6.18 5.06 -1.34
N PHE A 64 -5.70 5.05 -0.11
CA PHE A 64 -4.29 4.84 0.22
C PHE A 64 -4.12 3.49 0.91
N CYS A 65 -3.39 2.58 0.27
CA CYS A 65 -2.99 1.28 0.82
C CYS A 65 -1.47 1.26 0.98
N HIS A 66 -1.00 1.19 2.22
CA HIS A 66 0.42 1.27 2.54
C HIS A 66 0.82 0.22 3.55
N GLN A 67 1.72 -0.69 3.17
CA GLN A 67 2.27 -1.73 4.03
C GLN A 67 1.18 -2.56 4.75
N THR A 68 0.09 -2.83 4.06
CA THR A 68 -1.09 -3.55 4.58
C THR A 68 -1.46 -4.72 3.68
N PHE A 69 -1.35 -4.54 2.36
CA PHE A 69 -1.87 -5.47 1.38
C PHE A 69 -1.18 -6.83 1.43
N HIS A 70 0.13 -6.88 1.72
CA HIS A 70 0.89 -8.11 1.88
C HIS A 70 0.47 -8.96 3.10
N HIS A 71 -0.32 -8.41 4.03
CA HIS A 71 -0.92 -9.17 5.14
C HIS A 71 -2.25 -9.82 4.76
N LEU A 72 -2.89 -9.39 3.67
CA LEU A 72 -4.21 -9.87 3.27
C LEU A 72 -4.13 -11.26 2.62
N VAL A 73 -5.00 -12.16 3.06
CA VAL A 73 -5.15 -13.49 2.45
C VAL A 73 -6.00 -13.40 1.18
N GLU A 74 -7.06 -12.58 1.19
CA GLU A 74 -8.01 -12.42 0.08
C GLU A 74 -7.70 -11.19 -0.78
N GLN A 75 -6.47 -11.09 -1.30
CA GLN A 75 -5.96 -9.91 -2.02
C GLN A 75 -6.83 -9.50 -3.23
N HIS A 76 -7.32 -10.45 -4.03
CA HIS A 76 -8.20 -10.14 -5.17
C HIS A 76 -9.55 -9.56 -4.73
N ARG A 77 -10.10 -10.03 -3.62
CA ARG A 77 -11.33 -9.46 -3.05
C ARG A 77 -11.10 -8.06 -2.53
N ALA A 78 -9.98 -7.82 -1.86
CA ALA A 78 -9.61 -6.50 -1.39
C ALA A 78 -9.46 -5.50 -2.56
N LEU A 79 -8.77 -5.88 -3.65
CA LEU A 79 -8.69 -5.03 -4.85
C LEU A 79 -10.05 -4.74 -5.49
N LYS A 80 -10.94 -5.74 -5.50
CA LYS A 80 -12.31 -5.55 -6.00
C LYS A 80 -13.08 -4.53 -5.14
N GLU A 81 -12.93 -4.58 -3.82
CA GLU A 81 -13.52 -3.61 -2.90
C GLU A 81 -12.90 -2.22 -3.08
N PHE A 82 -11.58 -2.12 -3.23
CA PHE A 82 -10.91 -0.86 -3.52
C PHE A 82 -11.44 -0.22 -4.81
N TYR A 83 -11.60 -1.04 -5.85
CA TYR A 83 -12.19 -0.58 -7.11
C TYR A 83 -13.65 -0.16 -6.95
N ARG A 84 -14.45 -0.91 -6.19
CA ARG A 84 -15.87 -0.62 -5.94
C ARG A 84 -16.06 0.73 -5.28
N VAL A 85 -15.34 0.99 -4.18
CA VAL A 85 -15.52 2.21 -3.37
C VAL A 85 -14.96 3.46 -4.03
N LEU A 86 -13.96 3.33 -4.92
CA LEU A 86 -13.41 4.45 -5.65
C LEU A 86 -14.41 4.99 -6.68
N LYS A 87 -14.54 6.31 -6.75
CA LYS A 87 -15.27 7.00 -7.81
C LYS A 87 -14.63 6.74 -9.17
N PRO A 88 -15.40 6.76 -10.28
CA PRO A 88 -14.81 6.87 -11.60
C PRO A 88 -13.83 8.06 -11.66
N GLY A 89 -12.61 7.83 -12.15
CA GLY A 89 -11.53 8.82 -12.13
C GLY A 89 -10.76 8.93 -10.82
N GLY A 90 -11.16 8.23 -9.77
CA GLY A 90 -10.47 8.18 -8.48
C GLY A 90 -9.16 7.41 -8.52
N TYR A 91 -8.34 7.55 -7.49
CA TYR A 91 -6.97 7.03 -7.45
C TYR A 91 -6.75 6.03 -6.33
N LEU A 92 -6.09 4.93 -6.66
CA LEU A 92 -5.46 4.02 -5.71
C LEU A 92 -3.98 4.42 -5.58
N LEU A 93 -3.58 4.81 -4.38
CA LEU A 93 -2.18 4.99 -3.99
C LEU A 93 -1.72 3.72 -3.29
N PHE A 94 -0.96 2.91 -4.00
CA PHE A 94 -0.50 1.59 -3.54
C PHE A 94 0.99 1.65 -3.22
N ALA A 95 1.40 1.25 -2.02
CA ALA A 95 2.79 1.26 -1.60
C ALA A 95 3.06 0.06 -0.69
N GLU A 96 3.70 -0.98 -1.23
CA GLU A 96 3.81 -2.28 -0.56
C GLU A 96 5.21 -2.88 -0.59
N SER A 97 5.45 -3.73 0.38
CA SER A 97 6.59 -4.65 0.42
C SER A 97 6.30 -5.85 -0.46
N THR A 98 7.33 -6.29 -1.18
CA THR A 98 7.26 -7.47 -2.04
C THR A 98 7.70 -8.73 -1.29
N GLU A 99 7.54 -9.90 -1.91
CA GLU A 99 8.04 -11.17 -1.36
C GLU A 99 9.55 -11.12 -1.12
N ALA A 100 10.33 -10.47 -1.99
CA ALA A 100 11.78 -10.33 -1.85
C ALA A 100 12.19 -9.65 -0.54
N TYR A 101 11.38 -8.70 -0.04
CA TYR A 101 11.59 -8.09 1.28
C TYR A 101 11.10 -8.99 2.41
N ILE A 102 9.88 -9.52 2.27
CA ILE A 102 9.25 -10.33 3.31
C ILE A 102 10.01 -11.64 3.55
N ASP A 103 10.59 -12.23 2.50
CA ASP A 103 11.37 -13.47 2.59
C ASP A 103 12.77 -13.29 3.19
N THR A 104 13.20 -12.04 3.50
CA THR A 104 14.48 -11.83 4.18
C THR A 104 14.47 -12.51 5.56
N TRP A 105 15.58 -13.14 5.94
CA TRP A 105 15.68 -13.89 7.20
C TRP A 105 15.35 -13.02 8.43
N VAL A 106 15.68 -11.73 8.40
CA VAL A 106 15.38 -10.78 9.49
C VAL A 106 13.87 -10.58 9.64
N ILE A 107 13.16 -10.35 8.52
CA ILE A 107 11.72 -10.13 8.55
C ILE A 107 10.99 -11.41 8.94
N ARG A 108 11.40 -12.56 8.42
CA ARG A 108 10.84 -13.87 8.81
C ARG A 108 11.05 -14.19 10.29
N TRP A 109 12.15 -13.76 10.87
CA TRP A 109 12.43 -13.97 12.29
C TRP A 109 11.66 -13.02 13.20
N LEU A 110 11.49 -11.76 12.79
CA LEU A 110 10.85 -10.71 13.60
C LEU A 110 9.32 -10.67 13.46
N PHE A 111 8.80 -11.07 12.30
CA PHE A 111 7.39 -10.92 11.97
C PHE A 111 6.81 -12.21 11.38
N ARG A 112 5.54 -12.45 11.67
CA ARG A 112 4.77 -13.54 11.06
C ARG A 112 3.96 -12.97 9.90
N HIS A 113 4.23 -13.45 8.68
CA HIS A 113 3.49 -13.11 7.47
C HIS A 113 2.87 -14.37 6.85
N PRO A 114 1.72 -14.26 6.19
CA PRO A 114 1.16 -15.35 5.39
C PRO A 114 2.01 -15.53 4.11
N MET A 115 3.05 -16.37 4.18
CA MET A 115 4.04 -16.52 3.10
C MET A 115 3.45 -16.96 1.76
N HIS A 116 2.34 -17.71 1.77
CA HIS A 116 1.70 -18.23 0.57
C HIS A 116 0.96 -17.18 -0.28
N VAL A 117 0.81 -15.96 0.23
CA VAL A 117 0.15 -14.84 -0.49
C VAL A 117 1.12 -13.72 -0.85
N GLN A 118 2.41 -13.87 -0.51
CA GLN A 118 3.40 -12.88 -0.88
C GLN A 118 3.58 -12.83 -2.40
N LYS A 119 3.85 -11.65 -2.92
CA LYS A 119 3.91 -11.36 -4.35
C LYS A 119 5.16 -10.55 -4.69
N SER A 120 5.66 -10.76 -5.89
CA SER A 120 6.63 -9.88 -6.52
C SER A 120 6.01 -8.51 -6.86
N ALA A 121 6.84 -7.53 -7.17
CA ALA A 121 6.37 -6.23 -7.60
C ALA A 121 5.52 -6.32 -8.89
N GLU A 122 5.93 -7.18 -9.82
CA GLU A 122 5.24 -7.39 -11.10
C GLU A 122 3.86 -8.02 -10.90
N GLU A 123 3.76 -9.06 -10.05
CA GLU A 123 2.49 -9.70 -9.73
C GLU A 123 1.49 -8.73 -9.09
N TYR A 124 1.93 -7.85 -8.17
CA TYR A 124 1.05 -6.81 -7.62
C TYR A 124 0.54 -5.85 -8.70
N LEU A 125 1.43 -5.41 -9.60
CA LEU A 125 1.05 -4.51 -10.68
C LEU A 125 0.10 -5.17 -11.68
N GLU A 126 0.29 -6.46 -11.96
CA GLU A 126 -0.60 -7.24 -12.81
C GLU A 126 -2.00 -7.38 -12.19
N MET A 127 -2.07 -7.78 -10.92
CA MET A 127 -3.35 -7.84 -10.19
C MET A 127 -4.11 -6.51 -10.21
N ILE A 128 -3.40 -5.38 -10.07
CA ILE A 128 -4.01 -4.04 -10.12
C ILE A 128 -4.56 -3.77 -11.54
N ARG A 129 -3.84 -4.14 -12.61
CA ARG A 129 -4.33 -4.01 -14.00
C ARG A 129 -5.51 -4.92 -14.29
N GLU A 130 -5.45 -6.18 -13.87
CA GLU A 130 -6.54 -7.15 -14.04
C GLU A 130 -7.84 -6.70 -13.39
N GLN A 131 -7.73 -5.98 -12.25
CA GLN A 131 -8.91 -5.38 -11.60
C GLN A 131 -9.51 -4.23 -12.40
N GLY A 132 -8.84 -3.72 -13.44
CA GLY A 132 -9.32 -2.66 -14.31
C GLY A 132 -8.78 -1.27 -13.98
N PHE A 133 -7.74 -1.16 -13.16
CA PHE A 133 -7.04 0.10 -12.93
C PHE A 133 -6.08 0.43 -14.09
N GLU A 134 -5.91 1.71 -14.37
CA GLU A 134 -5.02 2.24 -15.39
C GLU A 134 -3.82 2.94 -14.75
N PHE A 135 -2.62 2.63 -15.23
CA PHE A 135 -1.38 3.33 -14.89
C PHE A 135 -0.29 3.03 -15.93
N GLY A 136 0.63 3.96 -16.12
CA GLY A 136 1.82 3.79 -16.95
C GLY A 136 3.10 3.62 -16.11
N ALA A 137 4.23 3.45 -16.80
CA ALA A 137 5.53 3.29 -16.14
C ALA A 137 5.91 4.49 -15.25
N GLN A 138 5.50 5.69 -15.62
CA GLN A 138 5.72 6.94 -14.87
C GLN A 138 4.96 6.98 -13.52
N ASN A 139 3.96 6.13 -13.36
CA ASN A 139 3.16 6.02 -12.14
C ASN A 139 3.68 4.97 -11.17
N VAL A 140 4.76 4.27 -11.54
CA VAL A 140 5.36 3.20 -10.75
C VAL A 140 6.76 3.62 -10.31
N SER A 141 7.09 3.34 -9.08
CA SER A 141 8.45 3.51 -8.56
C SER A 141 8.84 2.35 -7.65
N TYR A 142 10.13 2.06 -7.63
CA TYR A 142 10.71 0.99 -6.83
C TYR A 142 11.72 1.61 -5.86
N PRO A 143 11.28 2.03 -4.67
CA PRO A 143 12.18 2.59 -3.67
C PRO A 143 13.28 1.60 -3.29
N TYR A 144 14.52 2.06 -3.31
CA TYR A 144 15.65 1.23 -2.96
C TYR A 144 16.01 1.41 -1.47
N LEU A 145 15.87 0.31 -0.73
CA LEU A 145 16.31 0.23 0.65
C LEU A 145 17.54 -0.69 0.72
N TRP A 146 18.72 -0.12 0.86
CA TRP A 146 19.97 -0.88 0.89
C TRP A 146 19.96 -2.03 1.91
N TRP A 147 19.30 -1.86 3.04
CA TRP A 147 19.21 -2.85 4.11
C TRP A 147 18.19 -3.97 3.86
N SER A 148 17.36 -3.85 2.84
CA SER A 148 16.31 -4.83 2.52
C SER A 148 16.76 -5.96 1.59
N ARG A 149 18.03 -5.99 1.22
CA ARG A 149 18.57 -7.08 0.40
C ARG A 149 18.80 -8.34 1.24
N SER A 150 18.38 -9.48 0.69
CA SER A 150 18.51 -10.78 1.36
C SER A 150 19.94 -11.29 1.46
N SER A 151 20.80 -10.94 0.48
CA SER A 151 22.13 -11.53 0.30
C SER A 151 23.23 -10.87 1.12
N ASP A 152 23.24 -9.53 1.24
CA ASP A 152 24.38 -8.79 1.81
C ASP A 152 23.98 -7.53 2.59
N PHE A 153 22.68 -7.27 2.80
CA PHE A 153 22.15 -6.05 3.42
C PHE A 153 22.59 -4.74 2.76
N GLY A 154 23.08 -4.81 1.50
CA GLY A 154 23.57 -3.64 0.78
C GLY A 154 24.71 -2.90 1.50
N LEU A 155 25.56 -3.60 2.24
CA LEU A 155 26.65 -2.98 3.02
C LEU A 155 27.63 -2.21 2.15
N LEU A 156 27.92 -2.72 0.95
CA LEU A 156 28.85 -2.07 0.01
C LEU A 156 28.25 -0.75 -0.52
N GLU A 157 26.96 -0.73 -0.80
CA GLU A 157 26.23 0.47 -1.20
C GLU A 157 26.16 1.50 -0.05
N ARG A 158 25.90 1.03 1.18
CA ARG A 158 25.91 1.87 2.38
C ARG A 158 27.23 2.56 2.61
N TRP A 159 28.34 1.87 2.37
CA TRP A 159 29.69 2.42 2.52
C TRP A 159 30.17 3.22 1.29
N GLY A 160 29.31 3.33 0.24
CA GLY A 160 29.67 4.03 -0.99
C GLY A 160 30.72 3.31 -1.85
N LEU A 161 31.03 2.04 -1.54
CA LEU A 161 31.99 1.22 -2.27
C LEU A 161 31.39 0.63 -3.56
N ARG A 162 30.06 0.62 -3.67
CA ARG A 162 29.33 0.12 -4.83
C ARG A 162 28.09 0.99 -5.07
N LYS A 163 27.73 1.20 -6.35
CA LYS A 163 26.47 1.84 -6.72
C LYS A 163 25.31 0.84 -6.60
N ALA A 164 24.14 1.31 -6.19
CA ALA A 164 22.92 0.50 -6.19
C ALA A 164 22.67 -0.03 -7.61
N PRO A 165 22.33 -1.33 -7.76
CA PRO A 165 21.95 -1.87 -9.06
C PRO A 165 20.72 -1.11 -9.62
N PRO A 166 20.64 -0.90 -10.94
CA PRO A 166 19.48 -0.23 -11.54
C PRO A 166 18.22 -1.08 -11.40
N VAL A 167 17.07 -0.43 -11.54
CA VAL A 167 15.76 -1.09 -11.59
C VAL A 167 15.75 -2.16 -12.69
N GLY A 168 15.17 -3.32 -12.40
CA GLY A 168 15.12 -4.47 -13.30
C GLY A 168 16.41 -5.34 -13.32
N GLN A 169 17.48 -4.93 -12.62
CA GLN A 169 18.70 -5.71 -12.41
C GLN A 169 18.92 -6.08 -10.93
N ARG A 170 17.90 -5.90 -10.13
CA ARG A 170 17.88 -6.19 -8.69
C ARG A 170 16.52 -6.76 -8.30
N GLU A 171 16.47 -7.44 -7.16
CA GLU A 171 15.19 -7.76 -6.54
C GLU A 171 14.53 -6.47 -6.03
N GLU A 172 13.34 -6.18 -6.51
CA GLU A 172 12.59 -5.02 -6.06
C GLU A 172 11.87 -5.38 -4.75
N THR A 173 12.31 -4.77 -3.66
CA THR A 173 11.82 -5.06 -2.31
C THR A 173 10.61 -4.23 -1.92
N LEU A 174 10.39 -3.13 -2.62
CA LEU A 174 9.24 -2.24 -2.48
C LEU A 174 8.69 -1.86 -3.85
N VAL A 175 7.38 -1.67 -3.92
CA VAL A 175 6.70 -1.14 -5.09
C VAL A 175 5.71 -0.06 -4.67
N ASN A 176 5.76 1.08 -5.35
CA ASN A 176 4.74 2.12 -5.26
C ASN A 176 4.07 2.26 -6.62
N CYS A 177 2.74 2.37 -6.62
CA CYS A 177 1.95 2.58 -7.82
C CYS A 177 0.84 3.61 -7.54
N VAL A 178 0.68 4.56 -8.46
CA VAL A 178 -0.47 5.45 -8.52
C VAL A 178 -1.36 4.98 -9.65
N ALA A 179 -2.42 4.27 -9.34
CA ALA A 179 -3.34 3.68 -10.30
C ALA A 179 -4.67 4.44 -10.30
N ARG A 180 -5.27 4.62 -11.47
CA ARG A 180 -6.52 5.36 -11.65
C ARG A 180 -7.65 4.40 -12.01
N LYS A 181 -8.81 4.56 -11.39
CA LYS A 181 -10.04 3.94 -11.88
C LYS A 181 -10.50 4.71 -13.13
N PRO A 182 -10.75 4.05 -14.28
CA PRO A 182 -11.25 4.72 -15.48
C PRO A 182 -12.47 5.59 -15.21
N LEU A 183 -12.64 6.63 -16.02
CA LEU A 183 -13.90 7.35 -16.05
C LEU A 183 -15.01 6.41 -16.55
N ALA A 184 -16.19 6.52 -16.00
CA ALA A 184 -17.34 5.82 -16.59
C ALA A 184 -17.44 6.23 -18.06
N SER A 185 -17.43 5.25 -18.97
CA SER A 185 -17.68 5.52 -20.38
C SER A 185 -19.02 6.25 -20.48
N ALA A 186 -19.05 7.43 -21.07
CA ALA A 186 -20.32 8.00 -21.45
C ALA A 186 -20.95 7.00 -22.42
N THR A 187 -21.97 6.27 -21.96
CA THR A 187 -22.76 5.44 -22.85
C THR A 187 -23.44 6.39 -23.84
N PRO A 188 -23.26 6.19 -25.13
CA PRO A 188 -23.87 7.06 -26.15
C PRO A 188 -25.39 7.03 -26.07
#